data_febbd8171a294b6a2ab157b7b31198e6
#
_entry.id   febbd8171a294b6a2ab157b7b31198e6
#
_cell.length_a   1.000
_cell.length_b   1.000
_cell.length_c   1.000
_cell.angle_alpha   90.00
_cell.angle_beta   90.00
_cell.angle_gamma   90.00
#
_symmetry.space_group_name_H-M   'P 1'
#
loop_
_entity.id
_entity.type
_entity.pdbx_description
1 polymer ?
#
loop_
_entity_poly.entity_id
_entity_poly.type
_entity_poly.pdbx_seq_one_letter_code
_entity_poly.pdbx_strand_id
1 'polypeptide(L)'
;MVSLWRLTRRMLDALRRHALALGATTATLLLLACAAAWAAERTEVAPRVETRAAEPQRAIRREDFRPALMNPNAIGREFFFTRAIYSGGGRRGYGGSWATDYPKADQQFLTIIDRLVDLDAYERENAVRLDDPELRKFPFLYALEVGYMYMTEPEAQGLRSYLLAGGFLMIDDFWGAREWANFESEIKRVLPEYQIVEVPLDHPIFNTVYNIDAVVQVPNISRAQGGPTWQRDGVVPHLRGIFDEDGRLMVAINWNTDIGDAWEWAESPYYPLKYSTYAIEITVNLIVYAMSH
;
A
#
# COMPACT_ATOMS: atom_id res chain seq x y z
N MET A 1 40.75 77.73 12.89
CA MET A 1 40.89 76.41 12.24
C MET A 1 39.98 75.36 12.85
N VAL A 2 39.37 75.51 14.03
CA VAL A 2 38.49 74.44 14.69
C VAL A 2 37.10 74.47 14.15
N SER A 3 36.59 75.48 13.51
CA SER A 3 35.20 75.63 13.06
C SER A 3 34.90 74.87 11.75
N LEU A 4 35.85 74.82 10.79
CA LEU A 4 35.65 74.15 9.50
C LEU A 4 35.59 72.59 9.64
N TRP A 5 36.38 72.03 10.55
CA TRP A 5 36.43 70.59 10.79
C TRP A 5 35.15 70.01 11.42
N ARG A 6 34.47 70.85 12.24
CA ARG A 6 33.18 70.46 12.82
C ARG A 6 32.03 70.51 11.82
N LEU A 7 32.11 71.43 10.84
CA LEU A 7 31.09 71.52 9.78
C LEU A 7 31.21 70.37 8.79
N THR A 8 32.41 69.98 8.36
CA THR A 8 32.66 68.90 7.44
C THR A 8 32.25 67.52 8.06
N ARG A 9 32.48 67.33 9.38
CA ARG A 9 32.10 66.13 10.08
C ARG A 9 30.59 66.01 10.19
N ARG A 10 29.87 67.10 10.48
CA ARG A 10 28.40 67.14 10.52
C ARG A 10 27.78 66.88 9.14
N MET A 11 28.37 67.38 8.07
CA MET A 11 27.89 67.11 6.71
C MET A 11 28.12 65.64 6.30
N LEU A 12 29.27 65.06 6.62
CA LEU A 12 29.55 63.65 6.38
C LEU A 12 28.63 62.71 7.16
N ASP A 13 28.32 63.06 8.43
CA ASP A 13 27.39 62.28 9.23
C ASP A 13 25.95 62.42 8.75
N ALA A 14 25.57 63.58 8.20
CA ALA A 14 24.26 63.75 7.57
C ALA A 14 24.15 62.97 6.25
N LEU A 15 25.19 63.01 5.39
CA LEU A 15 25.24 62.24 4.16
C LEU A 15 25.23 60.72 4.40
N ARG A 16 25.94 60.25 5.41
CA ARG A 16 25.87 58.85 5.84
C ARG A 16 24.49 58.41 6.30
N ARG A 17 23.79 59.25 7.10
CA ARG A 17 22.43 58.97 7.54
C ARG A 17 21.46 58.96 6.36
N HIS A 18 21.59 59.85 5.39
CA HIS A 18 20.75 59.88 4.21
C HIS A 18 21.07 58.67 3.27
N ALA A 19 22.31 58.27 3.13
CA ALA A 19 22.67 57.08 2.37
C ALA A 19 22.16 55.77 3.01
N LEU A 20 22.24 55.68 4.34
CA LEU A 20 21.66 54.53 5.08
C LEU A 20 20.15 54.54 5.02
N ALA A 21 19.46 55.69 5.09
CA ALA A 21 18.02 55.77 4.95
C ALA A 21 17.55 55.43 3.52
N LEU A 22 18.25 55.88 2.48
CA LEU A 22 17.99 55.52 1.09
C LEU A 22 18.28 54.04 0.80
N GLY A 23 19.31 53.47 1.39
CA GLY A 23 19.59 52.03 1.31
C GLY A 23 18.53 51.17 2.02
N ALA A 24 18.03 51.62 3.16
CA ALA A 24 16.95 50.92 3.88
C ALA A 24 15.62 50.98 3.11
N THR A 25 15.28 52.11 2.50
CA THR A 25 14.05 52.23 1.70
C THR A 25 14.09 51.40 0.40
N THR A 26 15.24 51.35 -0.27
CA THR A 26 15.42 50.52 -1.46
C THR A 26 15.41 49.03 -1.12
N ALA A 27 16.01 48.62 -0.01
CA ALA A 27 15.95 47.22 0.46
C ALA A 27 14.52 46.81 0.86
N THR A 28 13.77 47.69 1.51
CA THR A 28 12.36 47.44 1.88
C THR A 28 11.49 47.35 0.64
N LEU A 29 11.66 48.18 -0.34
CA LEU A 29 10.92 48.12 -1.62
C LEU A 29 11.24 46.87 -2.41
N LEU A 30 12.52 46.44 -2.44
CA LEU A 30 12.90 45.15 -3.05
C LEU A 30 12.29 43.95 -2.35
N LEU A 31 12.27 43.93 -1.02
CA LEU A 31 11.62 42.85 -0.24
C LEU A 31 10.10 42.81 -0.46
N LEU A 32 9.46 44.00 -0.55
CA LEU A 32 8.02 44.06 -0.86
C LEU A 32 7.72 43.62 -2.31
N ALA A 33 8.59 43.97 -3.27
CA ALA A 33 8.44 43.51 -4.64
C ALA A 33 8.68 42.00 -4.78
N CYS A 34 9.65 41.45 -4.07
CA CYS A 34 9.86 40.01 -4.03
C CYS A 34 8.70 39.28 -3.34
N ALA A 35 8.17 39.83 -2.26
CA ALA A 35 6.98 39.26 -1.59
C ALA A 35 5.73 39.33 -2.47
N ALA A 36 5.54 40.41 -3.23
CA ALA A 36 4.43 40.56 -4.18
C ALA A 36 4.59 39.61 -5.37
N ALA A 37 5.79 39.43 -5.91
CA ALA A 37 6.07 38.47 -6.96
C ALA A 37 5.84 37.03 -6.49
N TRP A 38 6.27 36.70 -5.28
CA TRP A 38 6.03 35.36 -4.67
C TRP A 38 4.55 35.11 -4.36
N ALA A 39 3.79 36.16 -3.98
CA ALA A 39 2.35 36.07 -3.80
C ALA A 39 1.62 35.95 -5.15
N ALA A 40 2.08 36.64 -6.20
CA ALA A 40 1.51 36.56 -7.54
C ALA A 40 1.75 35.17 -8.18
N GLU A 41 2.92 34.57 -7.97
CA GLU A 41 3.24 33.22 -8.43
C GLU A 41 2.39 32.14 -7.73
N ARG A 42 1.94 32.41 -6.51
CA ARG A 42 0.98 31.54 -5.79
C ARG A 42 -0.48 31.75 -6.19
N THR A 43 -0.80 32.84 -6.85
CA THR A 43 -2.14 33.10 -7.41
C THR A 43 -2.29 32.67 -8.86
N GLU A 44 -1.22 32.23 -9.52
CA GLU A 44 -1.40 31.35 -10.68
C GLU A 44 -2.09 30.10 -10.18
N VAL A 45 -3.38 30.07 -10.42
CA VAL A 45 -4.32 29.01 -10.14
C VAL A 45 -3.65 27.70 -10.54
N ALA A 46 -3.28 26.90 -9.54
CA ALA A 46 -2.98 25.50 -9.79
C ALA A 46 -4.03 25.00 -10.78
N PRO A 47 -3.65 24.34 -11.89
CA PRO A 47 -4.62 23.86 -12.84
C PRO A 47 -5.69 23.15 -12.02
N ARG A 48 -6.93 23.64 -12.14
CA ARG A 48 -8.07 23.03 -11.49
C ARG A 48 -8.06 21.61 -12.02
N VAL A 49 -7.47 20.71 -11.24
CA VAL A 49 -7.68 19.30 -11.43
C VAL A 49 -9.18 19.19 -11.27
N GLU A 50 -9.88 19.17 -12.41
CA GLU A 50 -11.24 18.69 -12.41
C GLU A 50 -11.12 17.31 -11.76
N THR A 51 -11.45 17.26 -10.49
CA THR A 51 -11.78 16.00 -9.85
C THR A 51 -12.97 15.52 -10.64
N ARG A 52 -12.67 14.81 -11.72
CA ARG A 52 -13.64 13.99 -12.41
C ARG A 52 -14.28 13.22 -11.26
N ALA A 53 -15.52 13.58 -10.94
CA ALA A 53 -16.26 12.93 -9.89
C ALA A 53 -16.05 11.45 -10.14
N ALA A 54 -15.44 10.75 -9.19
CA ALA A 54 -15.17 9.33 -9.33
C ALA A 54 -16.52 8.75 -9.71
N GLU A 55 -16.62 8.23 -10.93
CA GLU A 55 -17.83 7.50 -11.32
C GLU A 55 -18.03 6.49 -10.19
N PRO A 56 -19.24 6.38 -9.62
CA PRO A 56 -19.48 5.44 -8.57
C PRO A 56 -18.97 4.09 -9.09
N GLN A 57 -17.91 3.56 -8.48
CA GLN A 57 -17.34 2.28 -8.87
C GLN A 57 -18.52 1.31 -8.88
N ARG A 58 -18.90 0.89 -10.07
CA ARG A 58 -19.98 -0.06 -10.25
C ARG A 58 -19.58 -1.27 -9.45
N ALA A 59 -20.37 -1.59 -8.42
CA ALA A 59 -20.08 -2.72 -7.56
C ALA A 59 -19.82 -3.94 -8.44
N ILE A 60 -18.57 -4.38 -8.48
CA ILE A 60 -18.15 -5.50 -9.31
C ILE A 60 -18.83 -6.72 -8.72
N ARG A 61 -19.73 -7.32 -9.49
CA ARG A 61 -20.44 -8.50 -9.02
C ARG A 61 -19.53 -9.71 -9.10
N ARG A 62 -19.65 -10.56 -8.10
CA ARG A 62 -18.89 -11.80 -8.00
C ARG A 62 -18.99 -12.68 -9.26
N GLU A 63 -20.14 -12.68 -9.92
CA GLU A 63 -20.40 -13.40 -11.16
C GLU A 63 -19.75 -12.79 -12.42
N ASP A 64 -19.28 -11.54 -12.34
CA ASP A 64 -18.68 -10.84 -13.47
C ASP A 64 -17.20 -11.20 -13.67
N PHE A 65 -16.60 -11.91 -12.69
CA PHE A 65 -15.20 -12.31 -12.76
C PHE A 65 -14.99 -13.58 -13.57
N ARG A 66 -14.12 -13.47 -14.56
CA ARG A 66 -13.58 -14.63 -15.27
C ARG A 66 -12.07 -14.67 -15.05
N PRO A 67 -11.51 -15.82 -14.64
CA PRO A 67 -10.06 -15.96 -14.48
C PRO A 67 -9.29 -15.56 -15.72
N ALA A 68 -8.11 -14.98 -15.55
CA ALA A 68 -7.25 -14.50 -16.64
C ALA A 68 -6.88 -15.59 -17.67
N LEU A 69 -6.90 -16.85 -17.29
CA LEU A 69 -6.63 -17.99 -18.17
C LEU A 69 -7.60 -18.11 -19.37
N MET A 70 -8.75 -17.43 -19.32
CA MET A 70 -9.64 -17.34 -20.50
C MET A 70 -9.18 -16.29 -21.52
N ASN A 71 -8.14 -15.50 -21.17
CA ASN A 71 -7.55 -14.53 -22.09
C ASN A 71 -6.44 -15.24 -22.90
N PRO A 72 -6.48 -15.22 -24.25
CA PRO A 72 -5.43 -15.82 -25.09
C PRO A 72 -4.02 -15.28 -24.78
N ASN A 73 -3.90 -14.03 -24.34
CA ASN A 73 -2.63 -13.40 -23.97
C ASN A 73 -2.05 -13.90 -22.63
N ALA A 74 -2.83 -14.63 -21.84
CA ALA A 74 -2.41 -15.22 -20.59
C ALA A 74 -1.79 -16.62 -20.76
N ILE A 75 -1.89 -17.22 -21.95
CA ILE A 75 -1.39 -18.56 -22.20
C ILE A 75 0.16 -18.54 -22.15
N GLY A 76 0.72 -19.38 -21.29
CA GLY A 76 2.16 -19.55 -21.15
C GLY A 76 2.85 -18.64 -20.14
N ARG A 77 2.12 -17.76 -19.45
CA ARG A 77 2.68 -16.99 -18.35
C ARG A 77 2.90 -17.86 -17.10
N GLU A 78 4.00 -17.60 -16.38
CA GLU A 78 4.38 -18.37 -15.20
C GLU A 78 3.72 -17.86 -13.93
N PHE A 79 3.43 -16.55 -13.87
CA PHE A 79 2.88 -15.91 -12.68
C PHE A 79 1.66 -15.04 -12.97
N PHE A 80 0.69 -15.09 -12.05
CA PHE A 80 -0.49 -14.25 -12.02
C PHE A 80 -0.64 -13.68 -10.61
N PHE A 81 -0.59 -12.36 -10.46
CA PHE A 81 -1.01 -11.75 -9.22
C PHE A 81 -2.53 -11.88 -9.11
N THR A 82 -2.99 -12.73 -8.21
CA THR A 82 -4.38 -13.18 -8.21
C THR A 82 -5.06 -12.88 -6.89
N ARG A 83 -6.16 -12.14 -6.93
CA ARG A 83 -7.02 -11.92 -5.76
C ARG A 83 -7.94 -13.11 -5.50
N ALA A 84 -8.07 -13.43 -4.23
CA ALA A 84 -9.03 -14.39 -3.73
C ALA A 84 -10.41 -13.75 -3.60
N ILE A 85 -11.39 -14.19 -4.38
CA ILE A 85 -12.80 -13.79 -4.24
C ILE A 85 -13.46 -14.71 -3.23
N TYR A 86 -13.77 -14.18 -2.06
CA TYR A 86 -14.47 -14.89 -0.99
C TYR A 86 -15.87 -14.31 -0.76
N SER A 87 -16.75 -15.09 -0.18
CA SER A 87 -18.04 -14.63 0.33
C SER A 87 -17.84 -13.87 1.63
N GLY A 88 -18.76 -13.02 1.93
CA GLY A 88 -18.72 -12.16 3.07
C GLY A 88 -18.94 -10.75 2.62
N GLY A 89 -19.31 -9.93 3.50
CA GLY A 89 -19.57 -8.56 3.18
C GLY A 89 -20.02 -7.83 4.40
N GLY A 90 -19.60 -6.60 4.48
CA GLY A 90 -20.10 -5.67 5.44
C GLY A 90 -21.63 -5.61 5.43
N ARG A 91 -22.19 -5.21 6.49
CA ARG A 91 -23.59 -5.18 6.94
C ARG A 91 -24.66 -4.69 5.95
N ARG A 92 -24.36 -4.41 4.66
CA ARG A 92 -25.30 -3.79 3.70
C ARG A 92 -25.26 -4.35 2.26
N GLY A 93 -24.74 -5.55 2.04
CA GLY A 93 -24.82 -6.19 0.71
C GLY A 93 -24.03 -5.49 -0.40
N TYR A 94 -23.15 -4.57 -0.07
CA TYR A 94 -22.15 -4.05 -0.99
C TYR A 94 -21.08 -5.12 -1.14
N GLY A 95 -20.79 -5.47 -2.38
CA GLY A 95 -19.91 -6.55 -2.78
C GLY A 95 -18.65 -6.61 -1.93
N GLY A 96 -18.30 -7.81 -1.52
CA GLY A 96 -17.39 -8.13 -0.45
C GLY A 96 -16.10 -7.32 -0.43
N SER A 97 -15.57 -7.15 0.75
CA SER A 97 -14.30 -6.47 1.04
C SER A 97 -13.11 -6.98 0.20
N TRP A 98 -13.20 -8.14 -0.43
CA TRP A 98 -12.17 -8.68 -1.34
C TRP A 98 -11.81 -7.71 -2.50
N ALA A 99 -12.73 -6.82 -2.91
CA ALA A 99 -12.54 -5.87 -4.00
C ALA A 99 -12.09 -4.48 -3.53
N THR A 100 -11.73 -4.31 -2.26
CA THR A 100 -11.13 -3.08 -1.75
C THR A 100 -9.86 -2.79 -2.56
N ASP A 101 -9.66 -1.53 -2.99
CA ASP A 101 -8.53 -1.04 -3.79
C ASP A 101 -8.37 -1.71 -5.18
N TYR A 102 -9.28 -2.62 -5.53
CA TYR A 102 -9.26 -3.29 -6.82
C TYR A 102 -9.88 -2.41 -7.91
N PRO A 103 -9.31 -2.30 -9.12
CA PRO A 103 -8.08 -3.00 -9.55
C PRO A 103 -6.81 -2.18 -9.40
N LYS A 104 -6.87 -0.97 -8.85
CA LYS A 104 -5.76 -0.01 -8.89
C LYS A 104 -4.52 -0.50 -8.14
N ALA A 105 -4.68 -1.04 -6.92
CA ALA A 105 -3.56 -1.57 -6.14
C ALA A 105 -2.81 -2.66 -6.91
N ASP A 106 -3.55 -3.61 -7.51
CA ASP A 106 -2.98 -4.72 -8.30
C ASP A 106 -2.25 -4.22 -9.55
N GLN A 107 -2.83 -3.30 -10.29
CA GLN A 107 -2.23 -2.71 -11.50
C GLN A 107 -0.94 -1.95 -11.17
N GLN A 108 -0.94 -1.17 -10.09
CA GLN A 108 0.24 -0.45 -9.62
C GLN A 108 1.32 -1.44 -9.18
N PHE A 109 0.95 -2.45 -8.39
CA PHE A 109 1.89 -3.47 -7.94
C PHE A 109 2.51 -4.23 -9.13
N LEU A 110 1.71 -4.69 -10.08
CA LEU A 110 2.19 -5.36 -11.30
C LEU A 110 3.17 -4.49 -12.09
N THR A 111 2.89 -3.19 -12.23
CA THR A 111 3.80 -2.25 -12.88
C THR A 111 5.14 -2.13 -12.16
N ILE A 112 5.13 -2.26 -10.84
CA ILE A 112 6.32 -2.17 -10.00
C ILE A 112 7.14 -3.46 -10.10
N ILE A 113 6.52 -4.63 -9.95
CA ILE A 113 7.24 -5.91 -9.96
C ILE A 113 7.85 -6.23 -11.32
N ASP A 114 7.22 -5.84 -12.42
CA ASP A 114 7.75 -5.97 -13.78
C ASP A 114 9.13 -5.30 -13.95
N ARG A 115 9.44 -4.31 -13.11
CA ARG A 115 10.72 -3.58 -13.12
C ARG A 115 11.73 -4.11 -12.10
N LEU A 116 11.28 -4.84 -11.10
CA LEU A 116 12.11 -5.25 -9.97
C LEU A 116 12.55 -6.71 -10.03
N VAL A 117 11.76 -7.57 -10.66
CA VAL A 117 12.00 -9.02 -10.73
C VAL A 117 11.83 -9.49 -12.16
N ASP A 118 12.73 -10.38 -12.59
CA ASP A 118 12.61 -11.08 -13.86
C ASP A 118 11.63 -12.25 -13.71
N LEU A 119 10.34 -11.91 -13.70
CA LEU A 119 9.24 -12.84 -13.52
C LEU A 119 8.30 -12.73 -14.73
N ASP A 120 8.05 -13.83 -15.42
CA ASP A 120 7.09 -13.86 -16.55
C ASP A 120 5.65 -13.76 -16.03
N ALA A 121 5.33 -12.54 -15.55
CA ALA A 121 4.03 -12.22 -14.99
C ALA A 121 3.01 -11.83 -16.06
N TYR A 122 1.77 -12.23 -15.85
CA TYR A 122 0.65 -11.68 -16.61
C TYR A 122 0.47 -10.20 -16.25
N GLU A 123 0.37 -9.33 -17.26
CA GLU A 123 0.46 -7.89 -17.11
C GLU A 123 -0.80 -7.22 -16.51
N ARG A 124 -1.86 -7.99 -16.26
CA ARG A 124 -3.13 -7.47 -15.74
C ARG A 124 -3.49 -8.09 -14.41
N GLU A 125 -4.33 -7.36 -13.68
CA GLU A 125 -4.98 -7.88 -12.50
C GLU A 125 -5.78 -9.15 -12.79
N ASN A 126 -5.80 -10.06 -11.85
CA ASN A 126 -6.56 -11.30 -11.89
C ASN A 126 -7.31 -11.52 -10.58
N ALA A 127 -8.44 -12.19 -10.65
CA ALA A 127 -9.18 -12.58 -9.46
C ALA A 127 -9.89 -13.90 -9.71
N VAL A 128 -9.95 -14.76 -8.68
CA VAL A 128 -10.53 -16.09 -8.77
C VAL A 128 -11.36 -16.40 -7.52
N ARG A 129 -12.46 -17.09 -7.67
CA ARG A 129 -13.29 -17.54 -6.55
C ARG A 129 -12.61 -18.70 -5.83
N LEU A 130 -12.74 -18.73 -4.52
CA LEU A 130 -12.19 -19.83 -3.71
C LEU A 130 -12.82 -21.21 -4.01
N ASP A 131 -14.04 -21.24 -4.57
CA ASP A 131 -14.72 -22.45 -5.01
C ASP A 131 -14.57 -22.72 -6.53
N ASP A 132 -13.72 -21.97 -7.24
CA ASP A 132 -13.49 -22.16 -8.67
C ASP A 132 -12.57 -23.37 -8.92
N PRO A 133 -12.92 -24.29 -9.85
CA PRO A 133 -12.05 -25.41 -10.21
C PRO A 133 -10.68 -24.98 -10.78
N GLU A 134 -10.58 -23.77 -11.33
CA GLU A 134 -9.33 -23.21 -11.87
C GLU A 134 -8.40 -22.61 -10.78
N LEU A 135 -8.84 -22.52 -9.52
CA LEU A 135 -8.09 -21.94 -8.42
C LEU A 135 -6.65 -22.45 -8.32
N ARG A 136 -6.46 -23.77 -8.54
CA ARG A 136 -5.12 -24.41 -8.45
C ARG A 136 -4.13 -24.05 -9.56
N LYS A 137 -4.58 -23.30 -10.56
CA LYS A 137 -3.69 -22.80 -11.63
C LYS A 137 -2.90 -21.57 -11.21
N PHE A 138 -3.26 -20.95 -10.10
CA PHE A 138 -2.64 -19.74 -9.59
C PHE A 138 -1.80 -20.06 -8.34
N PRO A 139 -0.47 -20.02 -8.40
CA PRO A 139 0.37 -20.42 -7.27
C PRO A 139 0.30 -19.47 -6.08
N PHE A 140 -0.11 -18.21 -6.32
CA PHE A 140 -0.18 -17.14 -5.32
C PHE A 140 -1.56 -16.50 -5.31
N LEU A 141 -2.13 -16.38 -4.13
CA LEU A 141 -3.37 -15.66 -3.87
C LEU A 141 -3.15 -14.51 -2.90
N TYR A 142 -3.85 -13.41 -3.13
CA TYR A 142 -3.92 -12.27 -2.24
C TYR A 142 -5.35 -12.04 -1.76
N ALA A 143 -5.55 -11.97 -0.44
CA ALA A 143 -6.83 -11.67 0.19
C ALA A 143 -6.66 -10.56 1.23
N LEU A 144 -7.55 -9.59 1.21
CA LEU A 144 -7.54 -8.46 2.13
C LEU A 144 -8.91 -8.29 2.79
N GLU A 145 -9.00 -7.41 3.81
CA GLU A 145 -10.23 -7.13 4.56
C GLU A 145 -10.88 -8.41 5.14
N VAL A 146 -10.07 -9.42 5.42
CA VAL A 146 -10.53 -10.76 5.87
C VAL A 146 -11.21 -10.73 7.25
N GLY A 147 -11.11 -9.62 7.96
CA GLY A 147 -11.89 -9.35 9.16
C GLY A 147 -13.41 -9.36 8.94
N TYR A 148 -13.87 -9.33 7.69
CA TYR A 148 -15.27 -9.42 7.26
C TYR A 148 -15.54 -10.63 6.37
N MET A 149 -14.56 -11.51 6.23
CA MET A 149 -14.70 -12.73 5.47
C MET A 149 -15.74 -13.64 6.09
N TYR A 150 -16.54 -14.27 5.24
CA TYR A 150 -17.42 -15.39 5.58
C TYR A 150 -17.40 -16.35 4.40
N MET A 151 -16.76 -17.49 4.57
CA MET A 151 -16.66 -18.49 3.51
C MET A 151 -17.86 -19.43 3.53
N THR A 152 -18.45 -19.68 2.35
CA THR A 152 -19.34 -20.81 2.17
C THR A 152 -18.56 -22.12 2.32
N GLU A 153 -19.24 -23.24 2.54
CA GLU A 153 -18.56 -24.51 2.68
C GLU A 153 -17.74 -24.90 1.42
N PRO A 154 -18.25 -24.72 0.19
CA PRO A 154 -17.43 -24.93 -1.02
C PRO A 154 -16.19 -24.04 -1.10
N GLU A 155 -16.26 -22.78 -0.65
CA GLU A 155 -15.10 -21.89 -0.62
C GLU A 155 -14.04 -22.34 0.39
N ALA A 156 -14.46 -22.75 1.59
CA ALA A 156 -13.54 -23.28 2.59
C ALA A 156 -12.86 -24.58 2.11
N GLN A 157 -13.60 -25.48 1.48
CA GLN A 157 -13.04 -26.70 0.89
C GLN A 157 -12.12 -26.42 -0.31
N GLY A 158 -12.48 -25.47 -1.16
CA GLY A 158 -11.66 -25.04 -2.30
C GLY A 158 -10.33 -24.47 -1.83
N LEU A 159 -10.35 -23.53 -0.86
CA LEU A 159 -9.15 -22.94 -0.28
C LEU A 159 -8.28 -24.00 0.42
N ARG A 160 -8.88 -24.91 1.20
CA ARG A 160 -8.17 -26.03 1.80
C ARG A 160 -7.43 -26.87 0.76
N SER A 161 -8.18 -27.30 -0.25
CA SER A 161 -7.63 -28.10 -1.36
C SER A 161 -6.49 -27.39 -2.09
N TYR A 162 -6.58 -26.06 -2.22
CA TYR A 162 -5.56 -25.22 -2.84
C TYR A 162 -4.27 -25.18 -2.00
N LEU A 163 -4.40 -24.87 -0.70
CA LEU A 163 -3.25 -24.72 0.19
C LEU A 163 -2.49 -26.04 0.39
N LEU A 164 -3.23 -27.14 0.58
CA LEU A 164 -2.63 -28.49 0.73
C LEU A 164 -2.03 -29.04 -0.57
N ALA A 165 -2.39 -28.48 -1.72
CA ALA A 165 -1.79 -28.83 -3.02
C ALA A 165 -0.54 -27.99 -3.38
N GLY A 166 -0.05 -27.14 -2.47
CA GLY A 166 1.13 -26.31 -2.69
C GLY A 166 0.83 -24.84 -2.95
N GLY A 167 -0.45 -24.43 -2.93
CA GLY A 167 -0.82 -23.02 -3.09
C GLY A 167 -0.35 -22.15 -1.92
N PHE A 168 -0.22 -20.85 -2.18
CA PHE A 168 0.19 -19.84 -1.20
C PHE A 168 -0.85 -18.74 -1.07
N LEU A 169 -1.16 -18.32 0.15
CA LEU A 169 -2.10 -17.25 0.43
C LEU A 169 -1.44 -16.13 1.24
N MET A 170 -1.43 -14.92 0.70
CA MET A 170 -1.10 -13.70 1.43
C MET A 170 -2.37 -13.02 1.93
N ILE A 171 -2.43 -12.76 3.23
CA ILE A 171 -3.51 -12.04 3.91
C ILE A 171 -3.03 -10.63 4.28
N ASP A 172 -3.93 -9.62 4.15
CA ASP A 172 -3.61 -8.23 4.43
C ASP A 172 -4.85 -7.43 4.86
N ASP A 173 -4.64 -6.20 5.27
CA ASP A 173 -5.62 -5.15 5.57
C ASP A 173 -6.79 -5.61 6.44
N PHE A 174 -6.47 -6.04 7.66
CA PHE A 174 -7.46 -6.26 8.71
C PHE A 174 -6.88 -5.92 10.08
N TRP A 175 -7.73 -5.44 11.00
CA TRP A 175 -7.26 -4.66 12.12
C TRP A 175 -7.93 -5.00 13.44
N GLY A 176 -7.11 -5.13 14.48
CA GLY A 176 -7.55 -5.28 15.86
C GLY A 176 -8.13 -6.65 16.19
N ALA A 177 -8.45 -6.83 17.45
CA ALA A 177 -8.84 -8.13 18.03
C ALA A 177 -10.16 -8.68 17.45
N ARG A 178 -11.10 -7.79 17.11
CA ARG A 178 -12.40 -8.22 16.56
C ARG A 178 -12.28 -8.84 15.18
N GLU A 179 -11.51 -8.20 14.28
CA GLU A 179 -11.32 -8.69 12.93
C GLU A 179 -10.42 -9.92 12.91
N TRP A 180 -9.43 -9.95 13.81
CA TRP A 180 -8.65 -11.16 14.06
C TRP A 180 -9.52 -12.35 14.43
N ALA A 181 -10.42 -12.19 15.41
CA ALA A 181 -11.29 -13.28 15.87
C ALA A 181 -12.18 -13.83 14.75
N ASN A 182 -12.69 -12.96 13.86
CA ASN A 182 -13.45 -13.40 12.70
C ASN A 182 -12.58 -14.18 11.72
N PHE A 183 -11.44 -13.62 11.32
CA PHE A 183 -10.50 -14.28 10.41
C PHE A 183 -10.03 -15.63 10.97
N GLU A 184 -9.60 -15.66 12.24
CA GLU A 184 -9.16 -16.89 12.90
C GLU A 184 -10.23 -17.97 12.89
N SER A 185 -11.49 -17.60 13.13
CA SER A 185 -12.63 -18.53 13.05
C SER A 185 -12.81 -19.10 11.63
N GLU A 186 -12.69 -18.27 10.61
CA GLU A 186 -12.86 -18.71 9.23
C GLU A 186 -11.67 -19.56 8.73
N ILE A 187 -10.44 -19.18 9.04
CA ILE A 187 -9.26 -19.95 8.58
C ILE A 187 -9.13 -21.29 9.32
N LYS A 188 -9.63 -21.40 10.56
CA LYS A 188 -9.69 -22.67 11.29
C LYS A 188 -10.72 -23.66 10.69
N ARG A 189 -11.69 -23.20 9.93
CA ARG A 189 -12.55 -24.09 9.14
C ARG A 189 -11.82 -24.68 7.94
N VAL A 190 -10.85 -23.95 7.42
CA VAL A 190 -10.02 -24.37 6.28
C VAL A 190 -8.92 -25.32 6.73
N LEU A 191 -8.19 -24.94 7.78
CA LEU A 191 -6.98 -25.62 8.26
C LEU A 191 -7.08 -25.88 9.79
N PRO A 192 -8.02 -26.74 10.26
CA PRO A 192 -8.26 -26.93 11.69
C PRO A 192 -7.07 -27.59 12.41
N GLU A 193 -6.25 -28.37 11.71
CA GLU A 193 -5.10 -29.08 12.25
C GLU A 193 -3.82 -28.23 12.38
N TYR A 194 -3.76 -27.07 11.70
CA TYR A 194 -2.58 -26.23 11.67
C TYR A 194 -2.71 -25.03 12.60
N GLN A 195 -1.60 -24.63 13.19
CA GLN A 195 -1.53 -23.49 14.10
C GLN A 195 -1.11 -22.23 13.39
N ILE A 196 -1.67 -21.11 13.84
CA ILE A 196 -1.17 -19.78 13.46
C ILE A 196 -0.06 -19.40 14.43
N VAL A 197 1.11 -19.10 13.91
CA VAL A 197 2.28 -18.70 14.70
C VAL A 197 2.88 -17.40 14.20
N GLU A 198 3.62 -16.69 15.04
CA GLU A 198 4.41 -15.54 14.62
C GLU A 198 5.56 -16.03 13.73
N VAL A 199 5.79 -15.41 12.58
CA VAL A 199 6.91 -15.74 11.69
C VAL A 199 8.16 -15.05 12.24
N PRO A 200 9.19 -15.81 12.64
CA PRO A 200 10.41 -15.21 13.21
C PRO A 200 11.21 -14.47 12.12
N LEU A 201 11.92 -13.39 12.51
CA LEU A 201 12.65 -12.54 11.56
C LEU A 201 13.83 -13.24 10.85
N ASP A 202 14.28 -14.38 11.34
CA ASP A 202 15.29 -15.23 10.69
C ASP A 202 14.69 -16.20 9.66
N HIS A 203 13.36 -16.21 9.49
CA HIS A 203 12.70 -17.01 8.46
C HIS A 203 13.06 -16.51 7.05
N PRO A 204 13.27 -17.41 6.06
CA PRO A 204 13.70 -17.06 4.70
C PRO A 204 12.87 -15.96 4.03
N ILE A 205 11.58 -15.83 4.30
CA ILE A 205 10.74 -14.78 3.70
C ILE A 205 11.23 -13.35 3.98
N PHE A 206 12.02 -13.13 5.04
CA PHE A 206 12.58 -11.81 5.35
C PHE A 206 13.90 -11.52 4.62
N ASN A 207 14.44 -12.48 3.86
CA ASN A 207 15.73 -12.33 3.15
C ASN A 207 15.79 -13.06 1.81
N THR A 208 14.65 -13.41 1.20
CA THR A 208 14.58 -14.13 -0.07
C THR A 208 15.18 -13.30 -1.22
N VAL A 209 14.77 -12.04 -1.37
CA VAL A 209 15.28 -11.07 -2.35
C VAL A 209 15.78 -9.83 -1.64
N TYR A 210 14.98 -9.28 -0.75
CA TYR A 210 15.27 -8.10 0.06
C TYR A 210 15.49 -8.48 1.52
N ASN A 211 16.45 -7.84 2.18
CA ASN A 211 16.67 -8.01 3.63
C ASN A 211 15.71 -7.12 4.41
N ILE A 212 14.88 -7.71 5.22
CA ILE A 212 13.87 -7.03 6.04
C ILE A 212 14.14 -7.33 7.50
N ASP A 213 14.52 -6.29 8.25
CA ASP A 213 14.95 -6.42 9.64
C ASP A 213 13.81 -6.25 10.66
N ALA A 214 12.64 -5.82 10.22
CA ALA A 214 11.49 -5.58 11.10
C ALA A 214 10.16 -5.64 10.36
N VAL A 215 9.10 -6.06 11.04
CA VAL A 215 7.72 -5.91 10.55
C VAL A 215 7.28 -4.46 10.72
N VAL A 216 6.91 -3.80 9.64
CA VAL A 216 6.51 -2.40 9.61
C VAL A 216 4.99 -2.28 9.55
N GLN A 217 4.42 -1.44 10.41
CA GLN A 217 3.01 -1.08 10.30
C GLN A 217 2.80 -0.11 9.14
N VAL A 218 2.16 -0.60 8.10
CA VAL A 218 1.80 0.18 6.91
C VAL A 218 0.39 0.75 7.13
N PRO A 219 0.23 2.07 7.15
CA PRO A 219 -1.08 2.71 7.31
C PRO A 219 -1.79 2.88 5.97
N ASN A 220 -3.11 2.99 6.01
CA ASN A 220 -3.84 3.47 4.84
C ASN A 220 -3.51 4.94 4.51
N ILE A 221 -3.85 5.40 3.31
CA ILE A 221 -3.54 6.76 2.82
C ILE A 221 -4.03 7.86 3.75
N SER A 222 -5.20 7.70 4.38
CA SER A 222 -5.75 8.73 5.26
C SER A 222 -4.95 8.91 6.55
N ARG A 223 -4.22 7.88 6.99
CA ARG A 223 -3.38 7.86 8.19
C ARG A 223 -1.89 8.06 7.88
N ALA A 224 -1.49 7.77 6.66
CA ALA A 224 -0.10 7.93 6.21
C ALA A 224 0.38 9.39 6.24
N GLN A 225 -0.54 10.34 6.15
CA GLN A 225 -0.25 11.77 6.13
C GLN A 225 -0.04 12.40 7.52
N GLY A 226 -0.22 11.65 8.59
CA GLY A 226 -0.01 12.07 9.96
C GLY A 226 -1.01 11.46 10.95
N GLY A 227 -0.60 11.35 12.20
CA GLY A 227 -1.37 10.68 13.24
C GLY A 227 -0.96 9.22 13.46
N PRO A 228 -1.79 8.46 14.18
CA PRO A 228 -1.51 7.05 14.42
C PRO A 228 -1.60 6.23 13.14
N THR A 229 -0.63 5.34 12.93
CA THR A 229 -0.58 4.44 11.78
C THR A 229 -1.60 3.31 11.87
N TRP A 230 -2.08 3.02 13.05
CA TRP A 230 -3.01 1.91 13.31
C TRP A 230 -4.48 2.29 13.17
N GLN A 231 -5.29 1.30 12.90
CA GLN A 231 -6.74 1.38 12.95
C GLN A 231 -7.26 0.59 14.15
N ARG A 232 -8.42 1.00 14.69
CA ARG A 232 -9.07 0.36 15.84
C ARG A 232 -8.11 0.18 17.03
N ASP A 233 -8.01 -1.03 17.56
CA ASP A 233 -7.08 -1.46 18.62
C ASP A 233 -5.82 -2.17 18.08
N GLY A 234 -5.59 -2.14 16.74
CA GLY A 234 -4.48 -2.81 16.05
C GLY A 234 -3.16 -2.05 16.12
N VAL A 235 -2.66 -1.76 17.31
CA VAL A 235 -1.50 -0.89 17.53
C VAL A 235 -0.18 -1.51 17.08
N VAL A 236 -0.05 -2.84 17.17
CA VAL A 236 1.19 -3.57 16.84
C VAL A 236 1.00 -4.36 15.56
N PRO A 237 1.85 -4.16 14.53
CA PRO A 237 1.82 -4.99 13.33
C PRO A 237 2.40 -6.38 13.59
N HIS A 238 1.88 -7.38 12.90
CA HIS A 238 2.35 -8.75 12.99
C HIS A 238 2.46 -9.36 11.60
N LEU A 239 3.47 -10.18 11.38
CA LEU A 239 3.50 -11.14 10.30
C LEU A 239 3.41 -12.54 10.91
N ARG A 240 2.25 -13.14 10.79
CA ARG A 240 1.98 -14.50 11.26
C ARG A 240 1.90 -15.45 10.09
N GLY A 241 2.00 -16.74 10.37
CA GLY A 241 1.96 -17.76 9.34
C GLY A 241 1.28 -19.03 9.77
N ILE A 242 0.83 -19.79 8.76
CA ILE A 242 0.43 -21.18 8.90
C ILE A 242 1.40 -22.00 8.06
N PHE A 243 2.06 -22.97 8.69
CA PHE A 243 3.04 -23.84 8.06
C PHE A 243 2.49 -25.24 7.89
N ASP A 244 2.88 -25.93 6.83
CA ASP A 244 2.59 -27.35 6.66
C ASP A 244 3.56 -28.23 7.50
N GLU A 245 3.39 -29.54 7.36
CA GLU A 245 4.19 -30.52 8.11
C GLU A 245 5.68 -30.52 7.71
N ASP A 246 5.99 -30.06 6.52
CA ASP A 246 7.37 -29.95 6.01
C ASP A 246 8.02 -28.60 6.36
N GLY A 247 7.27 -27.71 7.02
CA GLY A 247 7.74 -26.38 7.42
C GLY A 247 7.62 -25.33 6.33
N ARG A 248 6.90 -25.60 5.21
CA ARG A 248 6.60 -24.62 4.18
C ARG A 248 5.51 -23.67 4.68
N LEU A 249 5.73 -22.38 4.51
CA LEU A 249 4.71 -21.36 4.80
C LEU A 249 3.60 -21.44 3.73
N MET A 250 2.40 -21.81 4.15
CA MET A 250 1.21 -21.87 3.28
C MET A 250 0.41 -20.56 3.28
N VAL A 251 0.33 -19.90 4.44
CA VAL A 251 -0.42 -18.65 4.60
C VAL A 251 0.46 -17.63 5.32
N ALA A 252 0.69 -16.49 4.69
CA ALA A 252 1.32 -15.33 5.30
C ALA A 252 0.24 -14.32 5.71
N ILE A 253 0.22 -13.93 6.97
CA ILE A 253 -0.85 -13.11 7.57
C ILE A 253 -0.28 -11.80 8.06
N ASN A 254 -0.46 -10.75 7.26
CA ASN A 254 -0.09 -9.38 7.62
C ASN A 254 -1.25 -8.75 8.41
N TRP A 255 -1.15 -8.82 9.73
CA TRP A 255 -2.18 -8.31 10.63
C TRP A 255 -1.81 -6.94 11.19
N ASN A 256 -2.79 -6.04 11.29
CA ASN A 256 -2.64 -4.64 11.67
C ASN A 256 -1.75 -3.84 10.72
N THR A 257 -1.92 -4.04 9.44
CA THR A 257 -1.19 -3.36 8.38
C THR A 257 -2.05 -3.32 7.11
N ASP A 258 -1.74 -2.44 6.18
CA ASP A 258 -2.45 -2.18 4.93
C ASP A 258 -1.41 -2.07 3.80
N ILE A 259 -0.94 -3.22 3.36
CA ILE A 259 0.09 -3.33 2.31
C ILE A 259 -0.49 -2.92 0.95
N GLY A 260 -1.78 -3.21 0.73
CA GLY A 260 -2.51 -2.85 -0.49
C GLY A 260 -2.53 -1.36 -0.76
N ASP A 261 -2.83 -0.54 0.25
CA ASP A 261 -2.79 0.93 0.13
C ASP A 261 -1.39 1.45 -0.21
N ALA A 262 -0.34 0.81 0.29
CA ALA A 262 1.04 1.19 -0.01
C ALA A 262 1.41 0.96 -1.49
N TRP A 263 0.79 0.00 -2.15
CA TRP A 263 0.94 -0.18 -3.61
C TRP A 263 0.05 0.81 -4.35
N GLU A 264 -1.22 0.93 -3.95
CA GLU A 264 -2.19 1.81 -4.60
C GLU A 264 -1.72 3.25 -4.66
N TRP A 265 -1.01 3.70 -3.64
CA TRP A 265 -0.56 5.08 -3.47
C TRP A 265 0.96 5.25 -3.61
N ALA A 266 1.68 4.23 -4.11
CA ALA A 266 3.14 4.27 -4.24
C ALA A 266 3.67 5.48 -5.04
N GLU A 267 2.92 5.95 -6.03
CA GLU A 267 3.29 7.12 -6.85
C GLU A 267 2.84 8.46 -6.23
N SER A 268 2.05 8.43 -5.16
CA SER A 268 1.53 9.64 -4.54
C SER A 268 2.62 10.35 -3.72
N PRO A 269 2.86 11.65 -3.96
CA PRO A 269 3.80 12.42 -3.14
C PRO A 269 3.34 12.58 -1.68
N TYR A 270 2.11 12.23 -1.38
CA TYR A 270 1.51 12.31 -0.04
C TYR A 270 1.62 10.99 0.72
N TYR A 271 2.03 9.90 0.05
CA TYR A 271 2.23 8.62 0.71
C TYR A 271 3.72 8.42 1.01
N PRO A 272 4.13 8.21 2.29
CA PRO A 272 5.54 8.14 2.65
C PRO A 272 6.24 6.92 2.04
N LEU A 273 7.31 7.16 1.30
CA LEU A 273 8.08 6.15 0.56
C LEU A 273 8.49 4.95 1.42
N LYS A 274 8.80 5.15 2.71
CA LYS A 274 9.19 4.06 3.62
C LYS A 274 8.15 2.94 3.71
N TYR A 275 6.86 3.27 3.60
CA TYR A 275 5.78 2.28 3.65
C TYR A 275 5.64 1.55 2.32
N SER A 276 5.70 2.28 1.19
CA SER A 276 5.67 1.66 -0.13
C SER A 276 6.89 0.75 -0.34
N THR A 277 8.08 1.18 0.10
CA THR A 277 9.29 0.38 0.03
C THR A 277 9.11 -0.94 0.78
N TYR A 278 8.73 -0.89 2.07
CA TYR A 278 8.51 -2.11 2.85
C TYR A 278 7.44 -3.01 2.23
N ALA A 279 6.30 -2.45 1.83
CA ALA A 279 5.19 -3.20 1.26
C ALA A 279 5.58 -3.92 -0.04
N ILE A 280 6.37 -3.28 -0.89
CA ILE A 280 6.89 -3.87 -2.12
C ILE A 280 7.90 -4.97 -1.79
N GLU A 281 8.88 -4.70 -0.93
CA GLU A 281 9.94 -5.63 -0.57
C GLU A 281 9.41 -6.91 0.07
N ILE A 282 8.52 -6.80 1.05
CA ILE A 282 7.94 -7.99 1.70
C ILE A 282 7.08 -8.79 0.73
N THR A 283 6.31 -8.14 -0.13
CA THR A 283 5.47 -8.85 -1.10
C THR A 283 6.28 -9.56 -2.17
N VAL A 284 7.35 -8.92 -2.68
CA VAL A 284 8.29 -9.58 -3.60
C VAL A 284 8.91 -10.80 -2.95
N ASN A 285 9.36 -10.69 -1.69
CA ASN A 285 9.90 -11.82 -0.95
C ASN A 285 8.89 -12.97 -0.83
N LEU A 286 7.64 -12.66 -0.49
CA LEU A 286 6.58 -13.66 -0.37
C LEU A 286 6.22 -14.32 -1.70
N ILE A 287 6.21 -13.56 -2.81
CA ILE A 287 5.97 -14.10 -4.16
C ILE A 287 7.11 -15.05 -4.57
N VAL A 288 8.36 -14.60 -4.43
CA VAL A 288 9.50 -15.45 -4.81
C VAL A 288 9.58 -16.69 -3.93
N TYR A 289 9.27 -16.57 -2.64
CA TYR A 289 9.15 -17.73 -1.75
C TYR A 289 8.06 -18.70 -2.25
N ALA A 290 6.87 -18.19 -2.55
CA ALA A 290 5.74 -18.99 -3.02
C ALA A 290 6.02 -19.71 -4.35
N MET A 291 6.81 -19.08 -5.23
CA MET A 291 7.19 -19.67 -6.54
C MET A 291 8.34 -20.68 -6.44
N SER A 292 9.05 -20.74 -5.30
CA SER A 292 10.25 -21.59 -5.14
C SER A 292 10.07 -22.72 -4.12
N HIS A 293 8.97 -22.78 -3.40
CA HIS A 293 8.63 -23.77 -2.37
C HIS A 293 7.23 -24.35 -2.59
#